data_bf2bf7145da312be102fc4c8f51cfac7
#
_entry.id   bf2bf7145da312be102fc4c8f51cfac7
#
_cell.length_a   1.000
_cell.length_b   1.000
_cell.length_c   1.000
_cell.angle_alpha   90.00
_cell.angle_beta   90.00
_cell.angle_gamma   90.00
#
_symmetry.space_group_name_H-M   'P 1'
#
loop_
_entity.id
_entity.type
_entity.pdbx_description
1 polymer ?
#
loop_
_entity_poly.entity_id
_entity_poly.type
_entity_poly.pdbx_seq_one_letter_code
_entity_poly.pdbx_strand_id
1 'polypeptide(L)'
;MSNLFTTVKEKVQGKGISIVLPEGTDERILGAAERLAKEELVKPILVGNKEEISAKAASMNLTLAGVDIYDPATYEEMDAMVASFVERRKGKATEEDARKILKDENYFGTMLVYMGKAHGLVSGAAHSTADTVRPALQIIKTKPGVTKTSGVFIMVREEEKYVFADCAINIAPNSQDLAEIGIESAKTAELFGIDPRVAMLSFSTKGSAKSPETEKVVEATRIAKEMAPELALDGEFQFDAAFVPSVAEKKAPGSTIKGDANVFVFPSLEAGNIGYKIAQRLSNFEAVGPILQGLNMPVNDLSRGCNEEEVYKLALITAAQAL
;
A
#
# COMPACT_ATOMS: atom_id res chain seq x y z
N MET A 1 19.10 6.71 8.17
CA MET A 1 17.94 6.08 7.49
C MET A 1 18.10 4.59 7.63
N SER A 2 17.01 3.87 7.92
CA SER A 2 17.10 2.41 7.97
C SER A 2 17.52 1.86 6.60
N ASN A 3 18.21 0.72 6.59
CA ASN A 3 18.63 -0.04 5.40
C ASN A 3 17.47 -0.29 4.41
N LEU A 4 16.22 -0.27 4.90
CA LEU A 4 14.99 -0.44 4.13
C LEU A 4 14.87 0.59 2.99
N PHE A 5 15.01 1.89 3.30
CA PHE A 5 14.83 2.97 2.31
C PHE A 5 16.03 3.11 1.37
N THR A 6 17.21 2.66 1.77
CA THR A 6 18.36 2.56 0.87
C THR A 6 18.05 1.60 -0.27
N THR A 7 17.55 0.40 0.03
CA THR A 7 17.13 -0.60 -0.96
C THR A 7 16.03 -0.07 -1.89
N VAL A 8 15.02 0.63 -1.34
CA VAL A 8 13.94 1.21 -2.16
C VAL A 8 14.47 2.31 -3.08
N LYS A 9 15.33 3.21 -2.58
CA LYS A 9 15.94 4.28 -3.40
C LYS A 9 16.75 3.71 -4.56
N GLU A 10 17.61 2.72 -4.30
CA GLU A 10 18.40 2.05 -5.33
C GLU A 10 17.53 1.43 -6.44
N LYS A 11 16.37 0.86 -6.07
CA LYS A 11 15.44 0.30 -7.05
C LYS A 11 14.80 1.36 -7.95
N VAL A 12 14.43 2.52 -7.42
CA VAL A 12 13.69 3.56 -8.18
C VAL A 12 14.59 4.57 -8.89
N GLN A 13 15.83 4.73 -8.43
CA GLN A 13 16.76 5.72 -8.97
C GLN A 13 17.00 5.53 -10.46
N GLY A 14 16.85 6.61 -11.24
CA GLY A 14 17.06 6.60 -12.70
C GLY A 14 15.98 5.88 -13.51
N LYS A 15 14.89 5.41 -12.89
CA LYS A 15 13.80 4.71 -13.59
C LYS A 15 12.77 5.64 -14.22
N GLY A 16 12.80 6.94 -13.88
CA GLY A 16 11.87 7.92 -14.43
C GLY A 16 10.42 7.73 -14.01
N ILE A 17 10.20 7.10 -12.86
CA ILE A 17 8.86 6.84 -12.32
C ILE A 17 8.20 8.16 -11.89
N SER A 18 6.97 8.40 -12.34
CA SER A 18 6.18 9.55 -11.95
C SER A 18 5.06 9.16 -10.97
N ILE A 19 4.90 9.95 -9.90
CA ILE A 19 3.90 9.74 -8.85
C ILE A 19 3.02 10.97 -8.73
N VAL A 20 1.70 10.75 -8.78
CA VAL A 20 0.71 11.79 -8.57
C VAL A 20 0.52 12.06 -7.08
N LEU A 21 0.51 13.32 -6.72
CA LEU A 21 0.27 13.85 -5.39
C LEU A 21 -0.90 14.83 -5.49
N PRO A 22 -2.16 14.37 -5.30
CA PRO A 22 -3.35 15.17 -5.58
C PRO A 22 -3.51 16.41 -4.71
N GLU A 23 -2.92 16.44 -3.52
CA GLU A 23 -3.09 17.49 -2.51
C GLU A 23 -2.03 18.59 -2.70
N GLY A 24 -1.97 19.19 -3.88
CA GLY A 24 -0.88 20.06 -4.34
C GLY A 24 -0.63 21.33 -3.52
N THR A 25 -1.57 21.78 -2.68
CA THR A 25 -1.41 22.95 -1.81
C THR A 25 -1.01 22.59 -0.37
N ASP A 26 -0.95 21.31 -0.01
CA ASP A 26 -0.53 20.87 1.33
C ASP A 26 0.99 21.04 1.50
N GLU A 27 1.42 21.66 2.60
CA GLU A 27 2.83 21.97 2.86
C GLU A 27 3.72 20.73 2.91
N ARG A 28 3.21 19.63 3.45
CA ARG A 28 3.92 18.35 3.57
C ARG A 28 4.13 17.70 2.21
N ILE A 29 3.12 17.81 1.35
CA ILE A 29 3.16 17.31 -0.03
C ILE A 29 4.15 18.13 -0.85
N LEU A 30 4.11 19.45 -0.75
CA LEU A 30 5.04 20.35 -1.44
C LEU A 30 6.50 20.10 -1.07
N GLY A 31 6.80 19.99 0.23
CA GLY A 31 8.14 19.70 0.72
C GLY A 31 8.67 18.34 0.23
N ALA A 32 7.84 17.31 0.33
CA ALA A 32 8.18 15.98 -0.15
C ALA A 32 8.37 15.94 -1.68
N ALA A 33 7.53 16.63 -2.45
CA ALA A 33 7.62 16.69 -3.90
C ALA A 33 8.93 17.36 -4.34
N GLU A 34 9.29 18.53 -3.77
CA GLU A 34 10.58 19.18 -4.09
C GLU A 34 11.77 18.28 -3.78
N ARG A 35 11.75 17.62 -2.63
CA ARG A 35 12.83 16.71 -2.21
C ARG A 35 12.97 15.52 -3.16
N LEU A 36 11.86 14.86 -3.54
CA LEU A 36 11.84 13.74 -4.49
C LEU A 36 12.39 14.13 -5.86
N ALA A 37 11.99 15.30 -6.37
CA ALA A 37 12.48 15.82 -7.64
C ALA A 37 13.96 16.17 -7.57
N LYS A 38 14.41 16.86 -6.52
CA LYS A 38 15.81 17.27 -6.31
C LYS A 38 16.76 16.09 -6.16
N GLU A 39 16.30 15.00 -5.55
CA GLU A 39 17.08 13.76 -5.42
C GLU A 39 17.01 12.89 -6.69
N GLU A 40 16.25 13.29 -7.70
CA GLU A 40 16.01 12.55 -8.97
C GLU A 40 15.52 11.11 -8.78
N LEU A 41 14.76 10.88 -7.72
CA LEU A 41 14.24 9.56 -7.37
C LEU A 41 12.87 9.29 -8.00
N VAL A 42 12.02 10.31 -7.99
CA VAL A 42 10.65 10.25 -8.51
C VAL A 42 10.38 11.56 -9.25
N LYS A 43 9.58 11.52 -10.31
CA LYS A 43 9.00 12.70 -10.97
C LYS A 43 7.64 13.00 -10.34
N PRO A 44 7.53 13.97 -9.40
CA PRO A 44 6.27 14.28 -8.77
C PRO A 44 5.34 15.02 -9.73
N ILE A 45 4.06 14.70 -9.66
CA ILE A 45 2.98 15.40 -10.37
C ILE A 45 2.02 15.91 -9.31
N LEU A 46 2.00 17.22 -9.09
CA LEU A 46 1.02 17.88 -8.23
C LEU A 46 -0.28 18.12 -8.99
N VAL A 47 -1.41 17.99 -8.30
CA VAL A 47 -2.73 18.30 -8.85
C VAL A 47 -3.34 19.47 -8.07
N GLY A 48 -3.96 20.40 -8.79
CA GLY A 48 -4.65 21.55 -8.24
C GLY A 48 -4.40 22.82 -9.06
N ASN A 49 -4.92 23.94 -8.56
CA ASN A 49 -4.74 25.23 -9.23
C ASN A 49 -3.26 25.63 -9.24
N LYS A 50 -2.71 25.88 -10.44
CA LYS A 50 -1.28 26.11 -10.65
C LYS A 50 -0.79 27.38 -9.97
N GLU A 51 -1.59 28.44 -9.98
CA GLU A 51 -1.25 29.71 -9.34
C GLU A 51 -1.20 29.56 -7.81
N GLU A 52 -2.18 28.87 -7.23
CA GLU A 52 -2.25 28.62 -5.78
C GLU A 52 -1.08 27.75 -5.31
N ILE A 53 -0.80 26.66 -6.02
CA ILE A 53 0.34 25.78 -5.74
C ILE A 53 1.66 26.56 -5.80
N SER A 54 1.86 27.36 -6.87
CA SER A 54 3.09 28.13 -7.04
C SER A 54 3.25 29.22 -5.97
N ALA A 55 2.16 29.91 -5.61
CA ALA A 55 2.19 30.91 -4.54
C ALA A 55 2.48 30.27 -3.16
N LYS A 56 1.89 29.11 -2.89
CA LYS A 56 2.13 28.37 -1.65
C LYS A 56 3.58 27.90 -1.56
N ALA A 57 4.11 27.31 -2.62
CA ALA A 57 5.51 26.87 -2.71
C ALA A 57 6.48 28.04 -2.51
N ALA A 58 6.23 29.18 -3.16
CA ALA A 58 7.04 30.39 -2.98
C ALA A 58 7.04 30.89 -1.53
N SER A 59 5.92 30.83 -0.83
CA SER A 59 5.83 31.20 0.59
C SER A 59 6.68 30.29 1.50
N MET A 60 6.94 29.06 1.06
CA MET A 60 7.79 28.06 1.74
C MET A 60 9.26 28.11 1.24
N ASN A 61 9.62 29.02 0.36
CA ASN A 61 10.92 29.07 -0.33
C ASN A 61 11.25 27.80 -1.14
N LEU A 62 10.23 27.13 -1.68
CA LEU A 62 10.38 25.98 -2.57
C LEU A 62 10.38 26.44 -4.02
N THR A 63 11.20 25.79 -4.86
CA THR A 63 11.33 26.13 -6.29
C THR A 63 10.46 25.26 -7.19
N LEU A 64 10.07 24.07 -6.71
CA LEU A 64 9.40 23.02 -7.45
C LEU A 64 10.08 22.65 -8.79
N ALA A 65 11.38 22.82 -8.89
CA ALA A 65 12.12 22.43 -10.08
C ALA A 65 12.04 20.92 -10.32
N GLY A 66 11.58 20.51 -11.52
CA GLY A 66 11.39 19.10 -11.86
C GLY A 66 10.06 18.50 -11.33
N VAL A 67 9.15 19.33 -10.84
CA VAL A 67 7.79 18.96 -10.44
C VAL A 67 6.79 19.41 -11.50
N ASP A 68 5.97 18.50 -12.00
CA ASP A 68 4.87 18.84 -12.91
C ASP A 68 3.63 19.27 -12.11
N ILE A 69 2.83 20.18 -12.65
CA ILE A 69 1.58 20.63 -12.03
C ILE A 69 0.46 20.54 -13.07
N TYR A 70 -0.58 19.78 -12.76
CA TYR A 70 -1.78 19.66 -13.58
C TYR A 70 -3.00 20.22 -12.84
N ASP A 71 -3.64 21.17 -13.49
CA ASP A 71 -4.90 21.77 -13.02
C ASP A 71 -6.08 21.11 -13.75
N PRO A 72 -6.99 20.42 -13.02
CA PRO A 72 -8.17 19.81 -13.62
C PRO A 72 -9.05 20.79 -14.40
N ALA A 73 -9.01 22.09 -14.05
CA ALA A 73 -9.83 23.12 -14.72
C ALA A 73 -9.29 23.51 -16.11
N THR A 74 -7.98 23.36 -16.32
CA THR A 74 -7.30 23.79 -17.57
C THR A 74 -6.56 22.66 -18.29
N TYR A 75 -6.78 21.41 -17.86
CA TYR A 75 -6.06 20.26 -18.42
C TYR A 75 -6.44 20.02 -19.89
N GLU A 76 -5.46 20.09 -20.78
CA GLU A 76 -5.66 20.05 -22.23
C GLU A 76 -6.31 18.76 -22.73
N GLU A 77 -6.01 17.60 -22.10
CA GLU A 77 -6.56 16.30 -22.47
C GLU A 77 -7.84 15.93 -21.68
N MET A 78 -8.55 16.91 -21.12
CA MET A 78 -9.75 16.63 -20.29
C MET A 78 -10.84 15.87 -21.06
N ASP A 79 -11.07 16.17 -22.34
CA ASP A 79 -12.07 15.47 -23.15
C ASP A 79 -11.72 13.99 -23.34
N ALA A 80 -10.44 13.68 -23.57
CA ALA A 80 -9.96 12.31 -23.66
C ALA A 80 -10.07 11.59 -22.30
N MET A 81 -9.81 12.28 -21.21
CA MET A 81 -9.94 11.74 -19.85
C MET A 81 -11.40 11.44 -19.51
N VAL A 82 -12.33 12.32 -19.87
CA VAL A 82 -13.78 12.12 -19.71
C VAL A 82 -14.24 10.88 -20.47
N ALA A 83 -13.88 10.77 -21.74
CA ALA A 83 -14.24 9.61 -22.57
C ALA A 83 -13.70 8.29 -21.96
N SER A 84 -12.43 8.29 -21.53
CA SER A 84 -11.80 7.14 -20.89
C SER A 84 -12.46 6.76 -19.56
N PHE A 85 -12.87 7.77 -18.76
CA PHE A 85 -13.60 7.53 -17.51
C PHE A 85 -14.97 6.90 -17.76
N VAL A 86 -15.76 7.44 -18.69
CA VAL A 86 -17.09 6.91 -19.06
C VAL A 86 -16.97 5.45 -19.52
N GLU A 87 -16.03 5.17 -20.43
CA GLU A 87 -15.74 3.79 -20.89
C GLU A 87 -15.40 2.87 -19.72
N ARG A 88 -14.50 3.32 -18.85
CA ARG A 88 -14.07 2.54 -17.67
C ARG A 88 -15.21 2.24 -16.72
N ARG A 89 -16.16 3.18 -16.56
CA ARG A 89 -17.32 3.04 -15.67
C ARG A 89 -18.45 2.17 -16.25
N LYS A 90 -18.41 1.81 -17.54
CA LYS A 90 -19.34 0.87 -18.18
C LYS A 90 -20.81 1.22 -17.93
N GLY A 91 -21.22 2.44 -18.25
CA GLY A 91 -22.60 2.91 -18.08
C GLY A 91 -22.98 3.37 -16.66
N LYS A 92 -22.04 3.39 -15.71
CA LYS A 92 -22.26 3.90 -14.34
C LYS A 92 -21.96 5.40 -14.20
N ALA A 93 -21.67 6.09 -15.30
CA ALA A 93 -21.44 7.53 -15.34
C ALA A 93 -21.69 8.04 -16.75
N THR A 94 -22.35 9.20 -16.86
CA THR A 94 -22.49 9.97 -18.11
C THR A 94 -21.28 10.87 -18.31
N GLU A 95 -21.14 11.51 -19.48
CA GLU A 95 -20.11 12.53 -19.70
C GLU A 95 -20.24 13.72 -18.73
N GLU A 96 -21.48 14.13 -18.43
CA GLU A 96 -21.75 15.21 -17.48
C GLU A 96 -21.28 14.82 -16.07
N ASP A 97 -21.59 13.60 -15.62
CA ASP A 97 -21.11 13.06 -14.36
C ASP A 97 -19.58 13.02 -14.34
N ALA A 98 -18.96 12.54 -15.41
CA ALA A 98 -17.52 12.45 -15.54
C ALA A 98 -16.83 13.82 -15.41
N ARG A 99 -17.32 14.84 -16.14
CA ARG A 99 -16.81 16.22 -16.06
C ARG A 99 -16.94 16.82 -14.66
N LYS A 100 -17.97 16.44 -13.93
CA LYS A 100 -18.17 16.87 -12.54
C LYS A 100 -17.24 16.15 -11.57
N ILE A 101 -17.14 14.83 -11.71
CA ILE A 101 -16.32 13.97 -10.84
C ILE A 101 -14.83 14.26 -11.03
N LEU A 102 -14.38 14.48 -12.26
CA LEU A 102 -12.97 14.74 -12.59
C LEU A 102 -12.46 16.14 -12.19
N LYS A 103 -13.30 16.96 -11.58
CA LYS A 103 -12.84 18.16 -10.85
C LYS A 103 -12.24 17.83 -9.49
N ASP A 104 -12.58 16.67 -8.96
CA ASP A 104 -11.98 16.14 -7.72
C ASP A 104 -10.55 15.66 -8.01
N GLU A 105 -9.60 16.14 -7.23
CA GLU A 105 -8.16 15.93 -7.44
C GLU A 105 -7.77 14.45 -7.32
N ASN A 106 -8.44 13.68 -6.45
CA ASN A 106 -8.19 12.25 -6.31
C ASN A 106 -8.69 11.45 -7.52
N TYR A 107 -9.88 11.78 -8.04
CA TYR A 107 -10.39 11.16 -9.25
C TYR A 107 -9.56 11.52 -10.48
N PHE A 108 -9.19 12.79 -10.60
CA PHE A 108 -8.33 13.27 -11.69
C PHE A 108 -6.96 12.58 -11.64
N GLY A 109 -6.31 12.58 -10.48
CA GLY A 109 -5.01 11.94 -10.29
C GLY A 109 -5.06 10.43 -10.56
N THR A 110 -6.12 9.75 -10.12
CA THR A 110 -6.33 8.33 -10.39
C THR A 110 -6.50 8.07 -11.90
N MET A 111 -7.16 8.97 -12.63
CA MET A 111 -7.27 8.85 -14.07
C MET A 111 -5.94 9.10 -14.80
N LEU A 112 -5.08 9.99 -14.30
CA LEU A 112 -3.72 10.14 -14.85
C LEU A 112 -2.95 8.81 -14.76
N VAL A 113 -3.05 8.11 -13.62
CA VAL A 113 -2.45 6.78 -13.45
C VAL A 113 -3.08 5.77 -14.40
N TYR A 114 -4.41 5.69 -14.45
CA TYR A 114 -5.13 4.76 -15.32
C TYR A 114 -4.82 4.93 -16.81
N MET A 115 -4.64 6.16 -17.26
CA MET A 115 -4.30 6.50 -18.65
C MET A 115 -2.81 6.34 -18.97
N GLY A 116 -1.99 5.91 -18.02
CA GLY A 116 -0.54 5.74 -18.21
C GLY A 116 0.26 7.05 -18.26
N LYS A 117 -0.35 8.16 -17.80
CA LYS A 117 0.34 9.47 -17.68
C LYS A 117 1.20 9.55 -16.42
N ALA A 118 0.95 8.67 -15.47
CA ALA A 118 1.72 8.48 -14.25
C ALA A 118 1.77 7.00 -13.87
N HIS A 119 2.69 6.65 -12.98
CA HIS A 119 2.93 5.26 -12.59
C HIS A 119 2.23 4.88 -11.27
N GLY A 120 1.88 5.85 -10.45
CA GLY A 120 1.20 5.62 -9.18
C GLY A 120 0.69 6.93 -8.57
N LEU A 121 -0.01 6.80 -7.43
CA LEU A 121 -0.61 7.92 -6.71
C LEU A 121 -0.44 7.75 -5.21
N VAL A 122 -0.17 8.86 -4.51
CA VAL A 122 -0.17 8.96 -3.05
C VAL A 122 -1.04 10.12 -2.63
N SER A 123 -2.04 9.89 -1.79
CA SER A 123 -2.95 10.90 -1.25
C SER A 123 -3.32 10.58 0.20
N GLY A 124 -4.10 11.42 0.86
CA GLY A 124 -4.62 11.19 2.21
C GLY A 124 -4.07 12.14 3.28
N ALA A 125 -3.16 13.05 2.92
CA ALA A 125 -2.67 14.06 3.86
C ALA A 125 -3.79 15.02 4.32
N ALA A 126 -4.70 15.39 3.41
CA ALA A 126 -5.85 16.25 3.66
C ALA A 126 -7.20 15.55 3.48
N HIS A 127 -7.23 14.42 2.75
CA HIS A 127 -8.44 13.66 2.45
C HIS A 127 -8.63 12.46 3.40
N SER A 128 -9.82 11.88 3.39
CA SER A 128 -10.07 10.62 4.10
C SER A 128 -9.56 9.42 3.28
N THR A 129 -9.26 8.30 3.96
CA THR A 129 -8.95 7.02 3.29
C THR A 129 -10.00 6.64 2.24
N ALA A 130 -11.29 6.91 2.50
CA ALA A 130 -12.35 6.62 1.55
C ALA A 130 -12.23 7.46 0.26
N ASP A 131 -11.77 8.70 0.35
CA ASP A 131 -11.62 9.59 -0.81
C ASP A 131 -10.42 9.19 -1.68
N THR A 132 -9.38 8.62 -1.09
CA THR A 132 -8.23 8.04 -1.81
C THR A 132 -8.57 6.67 -2.42
N VAL A 133 -9.15 5.78 -1.63
CA VAL A 133 -9.34 4.36 -2.02
C VAL A 133 -10.51 4.19 -2.99
N ARG A 134 -11.59 4.96 -2.86
CA ARG A 134 -12.78 4.83 -3.72
C ARG A 134 -12.46 5.03 -5.21
N PRO A 135 -11.76 6.10 -5.66
CA PRO A 135 -11.33 6.23 -7.05
C PRO A 135 -10.47 5.06 -7.52
N ALA A 136 -9.52 4.62 -6.70
CA ALA A 136 -8.65 3.48 -7.02
C ALA A 136 -9.46 2.20 -7.27
N LEU A 137 -10.41 1.86 -6.40
CA LEU A 137 -11.28 0.69 -6.58
C LEU A 137 -12.23 0.82 -7.78
N GLN A 138 -12.66 2.01 -8.10
CA GLN A 138 -13.57 2.25 -9.21
C GLN A 138 -12.89 2.26 -10.57
N ILE A 139 -11.65 2.76 -10.64
CA ILE A 139 -10.92 3.02 -11.88
C ILE A 139 -9.79 2.01 -12.07
N ILE A 140 -8.84 1.93 -11.15
CA ILE A 140 -7.69 1.02 -11.23
C ILE A 140 -8.15 -0.43 -11.08
N LYS A 141 -8.93 -0.73 -10.04
CA LYS A 141 -9.40 -2.06 -9.64
C LYS A 141 -8.27 -2.98 -9.18
N THR A 142 -8.65 -4.16 -8.74
CA THR A 142 -7.70 -5.20 -8.32
C THR A 142 -7.04 -5.90 -9.51
N LYS A 143 -5.87 -6.48 -9.28
CA LYS A 143 -5.17 -7.36 -10.23
C LYS A 143 -6.02 -8.60 -10.55
N PRO A 144 -5.82 -9.24 -11.73
CA PRO A 144 -6.36 -10.55 -11.97
C PRO A 144 -5.96 -11.55 -10.88
N GLY A 145 -6.92 -12.31 -10.37
CA GLY A 145 -6.70 -13.26 -9.27
C GLY A 145 -6.68 -12.66 -7.87
N VAL A 146 -6.89 -11.36 -7.72
CA VAL A 146 -7.05 -10.69 -6.42
C VAL A 146 -8.46 -10.12 -6.33
N THR A 147 -9.20 -10.53 -5.32
CA THR A 147 -10.60 -10.11 -5.15
C THR A 147 -10.73 -8.80 -4.37
N LYS A 148 -9.83 -8.53 -3.44
CA LYS A 148 -9.85 -7.34 -2.58
C LYS A 148 -8.46 -6.74 -2.40
N THR A 149 -8.43 -5.42 -2.30
CA THR A 149 -7.26 -4.68 -1.82
C THR A 149 -7.07 -4.93 -0.33
N SER A 150 -5.83 -5.00 0.12
CA SER A 150 -5.47 -5.10 1.55
C SER A 150 -4.41 -4.05 1.90
N GLY A 151 -4.21 -3.82 3.20
CA GLY A 151 -3.26 -2.83 3.69
C GLY A 151 -2.24 -3.44 4.65
N VAL A 152 -0.96 -3.26 4.36
CA VAL A 152 0.13 -3.80 5.17
C VAL A 152 0.95 -2.71 5.84
N PHE A 153 1.58 -3.05 6.95
CA PHE A 153 2.66 -2.26 7.55
C PHE A 153 3.96 -3.04 7.50
N ILE A 154 5.04 -2.35 7.11
CA ILE A 154 6.39 -2.86 7.33
C ILE A 154 6.84 -2.37 8.70
N MET A 155 7.04 -3.30 9.61
CA MET A 155 7.52 -3.04 10.96
C MET A 155 9.04 -3.09 10.95
N VAL A 156 9.69 -1.98 11.26
CA VAL A 156 11.15 -1.84 11.18
C VAL A 156 11.72 -1.46 12.52
N ARG A 157 12.77 -2.16 12.96
CA ARG A 157 13.55 -1.82 14.13
C ARG A 157 15.01 -2.24 13.88
N GLU A 158 15.90 -1.27 13.74
CA GLU A 158 17.30 -1.53 13.37
C GLU A 158 17.40 -2.35 12.07
N GLU A 159 17.91 -3.58 12.12
CA GLU A 159 17.98 -4.50 10.99
C GLU A 159 16.76 -5.44 10.87
N GLU A 160 15.89 -5.44 11.87
CA GLU A 160 14.70 -6.28 11.88
C GLU A 160 13.60 -5.69 11.00
N LYS A 161 13.01 -6.52 10.14
CA LYS A 161 11.95 -6.15 9.23
C LYS A 161 10.87 -7.22 9.21
N TYR A 162 9.64 -6.83 9.48
CA TYR A 162 8.48 -7.72 9.45
C TYR A 162 7.34 -7.09 8.66
N VAL A 163 6.53 -7.92 8.02
CA VAL A 163 5.31 -7.50 7.31
C VAL A 163 4.09 -7.94 8.11
N PHE A 164 3.22 -7.00 8.46
CA PHE A 164 1.96 -7.24 9.16
C PHE A 164 0.77 -6.94 8.26
N ALA A 165 -0.11 -7.91 8.01
CA ALA A 165 -1.23 -7.83 7.06
C ALA A 165 -2.47 -8.64 7.53
N ASP A 166 -3.70 -8.24 7.25
CA ASP A 166 -4.16 -6.92 6.88
C ASP A 166 -4.34 -6.09 8.15
N CYS A 167 -3.87 -4.86 8.13
CA CYS A 167 -3.94 -3.98 9.29
C CYS A 167 -4.77 -2.71 9.05
N ALA A 168 -5.38 -2.54 7.84
CA ALA A 168 -5.97 -1.27 7.45
C ALA A 168 -7.32 -1.35 6.70
N ILE A 169 -7.65 -2.43 6.00
CA ILE A 169 -8.74 -2.45 5.01
C ILE A 169 -9.84 -3.47 5.32
N ASN A 170 -9.52 -4.77 5.45
CA ASN A 170 -10.52 -5.84 5.49
C ASN A 170 -10.94 -6.17 6.92
N ILE A 171 -12.14 -5.75 7.34
CA ILE A 171 -12.66 -5.96 8.69
C ILE A 171 -12.73 -7.45 9.04
N ALA A 172 -13.41 -8.23 8.20
CA ALA A 172 -13.64 -9.65 8.41
C ALA A 172 -13.31 -10.42 7.11
N PRO A 173 -12.04 -10.67 6.80
CA PRO A 173 -11.66 -11.42 5.61
C PRO A 173 -12.12 -12.87 5.73
N ASN A 174 -12.59 -13.45 4.62
CA ASN A 174 -12.85 -14.88 4.51
C ASN A 174 -11.57 -15.66 4.19
N SER A 175 -11.66 -16.98 4.02
CA SER A 175 -10.49 -17.83 3.76
C SER A 175 -9.78 -17.49 2.44
N GLN A 176 -10.53 -17.19 1.39
CA GLN A 176 -9.97 -16.76 0.10
C GLN A 176 -9.26 -15.41 0.23
N ASP A 177 -9.90 -14.45 0.89
CA ASP A 177 -9.31 -13.12 1.14
C ASP A 177 -7.97 -13.26 1.90
N LEU A 178 -7.93 -14.08 2.97
CA LEU A 178 -6.72 -14.29 3.76
C LEU A 178 -5.59 -14.96 2.95
N ALA A 179 -5.92 -15.91 2.08
CA ALA A 179 -4.94 -16.55 1.19
C ALA A 179 -4.31 -15.51 0.24
N GLU A 180 -5.14 -14.70 -0.41
CA GLU A 180 -4.68 -13.63 -1.30
C GLU A 180 -3.85 -12.57 -0.55
N ILE A 181 -4.26 -12.17 0.65
CA ILE A 181 -3.51 -11.26 1.53
C ILE A 181 -2.12 -11.84 1.82
N GLY A 182 -2.01 -13.11 2.14
CA GLY A 182 -0.73 -13.77 2.40
C GLY A 182 0.21 -13.74 1.21
N ILE A 183 -0.30 -14.05 0.02
CA ILE A 183 0.47 -14.07 -1.23
C ILE A 183 0.90 -12.65 -1.63
N GLU A 184 0.00 -11.67 -1.58
CA GLU A 184 0.35 -10.28 -1.91
C GLU A 184 1.32 -9.68 -0.88
N SER A 185 1.21 -10.07 0.39
CA SER A 185 2.15 -9.64 1.44
C SER A 185 3.55 -10.21 1.27
N ALA A 186 3.67 -11.42 0.73
CA ALA A 186 4.97 -11.99 0.34
C ALA A 186 5.63 -11.16 -0.78
N LYS A 187 4.88 -10.79 -1.82
CA LYS A 187 5.39 -9.91 -2.89
C LYS A 187 5.80 -8.54 -2.36
N THR A 188 5.02 -8.00 -1.41
CA THR A 188 5.39 -6.75 -0.74
C THR A 188 6.68 -6.91 0.06
N ALA A 189 6.88 -8.02 0.76
CA ALA A 189 8.13 -8.30 1.48
C ALA A 189 9.34 -8.33 0.53
N GLU A 190 9.24 -9.00 -0.61
CA GLU A 190 10.30 -9.06 -1.63
C GLU A 190 10.67 -7.67 -2.17
N LEU A 191 9.70 -6.76 -2.29
CA LEU A 191 9.94 -5.38 -2.70
C LEU A 191 10.95 -4.69 -1.77
N PHE A 192 10.89 -5.01 -0.48
CA PHE A 192 11.77 -4.48 0.56
C PHE A 192 13.02 -5.34 0.83
N GLY A 193 13.29 -6.32 -0.03
CA GLY A 193 14.44 -7.23 0.11
C GLY A 193 14.31 -8.21 1.28
N ILE A 194 13.09 -8.53 1.68
CA ILE A 194 12.78 -9.54 2.68
C ILE A 194 12.46 -10.84 1.93
N ASP A 195 13.17 -11.91 2.25
CA ASP A 195 12.85 -13.27 1.78
C ASP A 195 11.63 -13.78 2.56
N PRO A 196 10.43 -13.91 1.92
CA PRO A 196 9.19 -14.04 2.66
C PRO A 196 9.01 -15.44 3.27
N ARG A 197 8.75 -15.47 4.57
CA ARG A 197 8.29 -16.62 5.33
C ARG A 197 6.97 -16.26 6.01
N VAL A 198 5.86 -16.75 5.40
CA VAL A 198 4.51 -16.29 5.71
C VAL A 198 3.84 -17.19 6.75
N ALA A 199 3.42 -16.61 7.84
CA ALA A 199 2.62 -17.27 8.88
C ALA A 199 1.17 -16.79 8.85
N MET A 200 0.24 -17.72 8.66
CA MET A 200 -1.20 -17.47 8.77
C MET A 200 -1.58 -17.59 10.26
N LEU A 201 -1.88 -16.45 10.90
CA LEU A 201 -2.05 -16.35 12.34
C LEU A 201 -3.45 -16.74 12.84
N SER A 202 -3.45 -17.37 14.01
CA SER A 202 -4.65 -17.75 14.76
C SER A 202 -4.30 -17.81 16.25
N PHE A 203 -5.30 -18.02 17.12
CA PHE A 203 -5.09 -18.43 18.49
C PHE A 203 -4.84 -19.95 18.65
N SER A 204 -4.85 -20.70 17.55
CA SER A 204 -4.56 -22.14 17.44
C SER A 204 -3.27 -22.38 16.67
N THR A 205 -2.58 -23.49 16.96
CA THR A 205 -1.45 -24.01 16.18
C THR A 205 -1.73 -25.45 15.82
N LYS A 206 -1.81 -25.76 14.51
CA LYS A 206 -1.96 -27.12 13.95
C LYS A 206 -3.04 -27.94 14.63
N GLY A 207 -4.23 -27.34 14.79
CA GLY A 207 -5.42 -27.99 15.33
C GLY A 207 -5.46 -28.04 16.87
N SER A 208 -4.68 -27.22 17.57
CA SER A 208 -4.74 -27.19 19.05
C SER A 208 -6.06 -26.66 19.60
N ALA A 209 -6.82 -25.91 18.78
CA ALA A 209 -8.18 -25.49 19.05
C ALA A 209 -9.04 -25.65 17.80
N LYS A 210 -10.36 -25.81 17.96
CA LYS A 210 -11.30 -25.95 16.86
C LYS A 210 -12.47 -24.99 17.02
N SER A 211 -12.63 -24.08 16.06
CA SER A 211 -13.73 -23.12 15.98
C SER A 211 -13.87 -22.64 14.52
N PRO A 212 -14.97 -21.97 14.14
CA PRO A 212 -15.09 -21.35 12.81
C PRO A 212 -13.92 -20.41 12.46
N GLU A 213 -13.40 -19.68 13.43
CA GLU A 213 -12.27 -18.75 13.25
C GLU A 213 -10.98 -19.50 12.92
N THR A 214 -10.70 -20.63 13.60
CA THR A 214 -9.50 -21.44 13.31
C THR A 214 -9.64 -22.18 11.99
N GLU A 215 -10.82 -22.75 11.71
CA GLU A 215 -11.11 -23.43 10.44
C GLU A 215 -10.97 -22.48 9.24
N LYS A 216 -11.36 -21.21 9.38
CA LYS A 216 -11.15 -20.17 8.37
C LYS A 216 -9.67 -20.02 8.01
N VAL A 217 -8.78 -19.99 9.00
CA VAL A 217 -7.33 -19.83 8.77
C VAL A 217 -6.68 -21.10 8.22
N VAL A 218 -7.15 -22.27 8.68
CA VAL A 218 -6.73 -23.57 8.11
C VAL A 218 -7.05 -23.64 6.63
N GLU A 219 -8.28 -23.29 6.25
CA GLU A 219 -8.72 -23.28 4.85
C GLU A 219 -7.97 -22.21 4.04
N ALA A 220 -7.74 -21.03 4.59
CA ALA A 220 -6.93 -20.00 3.96
C ALA A 220 -5.50 -20.49 3.66
N THR A 221 -4.89 -21.20 4.61
CA THR A 221 -3.56 -21.80 4.44
C THR A 221 -3.54 -22.83 3.32
N ARG A 222 -4.57 -23.67 3.24
CA ARG A 222 -4.71 -24.68 2.16
C ARG A 222 -4.81 -23.99 0.79
N ILE A 223 -5.68 -22.99 0.67
CA ILE A 223 -5.88 -22.22 -0.57
C ILE A 223 -4.58 -21.53 -0.98
N ALA A 224 -3.91 -20.85 -0.05
CA ALA A 224 -2.66 -20.14 -0.33
C ALA A 224 -1.56 -21.09 -0.86
N LYS A 225 -1.42 -22.28 -0.28
CA LYS A 225 -0.48 -23.30 -0.74
C LYS A 225 -0.81 -23.84 -2.14
N GLU A 226 -2.08 -23.93 -2.51
CA GLU A 226 -2.49 -24.32 -3.87
C GLU A 226 -2.23 -23.20 -4.89
N MET A 227 -2.45 -21.93 -4.50
CA MET A 227 -2.24 -20.78 -5.38
C MET A 227 -0.76 -20.43 -5.56
N ALA A 228 0.08 -20.67 -4.55
CA ALA A 228 1.49 -20.34 -4.54
C ALA A 228 2.32 -21.47 -3.89
N PRO A 229 2.47 -22.62 -4.53
CA PRO A 229 3.09 -23.81 -3.93
C PRO A 229 4.58 -23.64 -3.58
N GLU A 230 5.28 -22.72 -4.25
CA GLU A 230 6.70 -22.43 -3.99
C GLU A 230 6.91 -21.44 -2.84
N LEU A 231 5.85 -20.79 -2.36
CA LEU A 231 5.96 -19.81 -1.29
C LEU A 231 6.16 -20.53 0.05
N ALA A 232 7.16 -20.10 0.83
CA ALA A 232 7.32 -20.53 2.20
C ALA A 232 6.17 -19.96 3.06
N LEU A 233 5.05 -20.68 3.09
CA LEU A 233 3.83 -20.30 3.78
C LEU A 233 3.27 -21.49 4.55
N ASP A 234 2.87 -21.24 5.80
CA ASP A 234 2.16 -22.25 6.60
C ASP A 234 1.23 -21.62 7.65
N GLY A 235 0.38 -22.43 8.25
CA GLY A 235 -0.63 -22.08 9.27
C GLY A 235 -1.47 -23.29 9.64
N GLU A 236 -2.43 -23.16 10.56
CA GLU A 236 -2.60 -21.94 11.37
C GLU A 236 -1.59 -21.94 12.53
N PHE A 237 -1.15 -20.73 12.91
CA PHE A 237 -0.16 -20.55 13.98
C PHE A 237 -0.62 -19.54 15.03
N GLN A 238 -0.36 -19.87 16.30
CA GLN A 238 -0.19 -18.83 17.31
C GLN A 238 1.09 -18.05 17.00
N PHE A 239 1.13 -16.77 17.41
CA PHE A 239 2.28 -15.90 17.10
C PHE A 239 3.61 -16.45 17.65
N ASP A 240 3.60 -16.99 18.86
CA ASP A 240 4.80 -17.59 19.48
C ASP A 240 5.33 -18.79 18.69
N ALA A 241 4.45 -19.62 18.13
CA ALA A 241 4.85 -20.75 17.30
C ALA A 241 5.35 -20.32 15.91
N ALA A 242 4.88 -19.16 15.38
CA ALA A 242 5.37 -18.60 14.14
C ALA A 242 6.75 -17.91 14.29
N PHE A 243 7.04 -17.36 15.48
CA PHE A 243 8.15 -16.44 15.70
C PHE A 243 9.30 -17.00 16.54
N VAL A 244 9.06 -18.02 17.40
CA VAL A 244 10.06 -18.56 18.32
C VAL A 244 10.42 -19.98 17.92
N PRO A 245 11.68 -20.27 17.50
CA PRO A 245 12.08 -21.59 17.02
C PRO A 245 11.79 -22.74 17.99
N SER A 246 12.07 -22.57 19.28
CA SER A 246 11.83 -23.61 20.30
C SER A 246 10.34 -23.91 20.53
N VAL A 247 9.45 -22.95 20.20
CA VAL A 247 7.99 -23.14 20.27
C VAL A 247 7.52 -23.83 18.99
N ALA A 248 8.01 -23.41 17.82
CA ALA A 248 7.72 -24.03 16.53
C ALA A 248 8.06 -25.52 16.53
N GLU A 249 9.23 -25.89 17.03
CA GLU A 249 9.69 -27.28 17.12
C GLU A 249 8.72 -28.17 17.93
N LYS A 250 8.14 -27.62 19.00
CA LYS A 250 7.21 -28.36 19.86
C LYS A 250 5.79 -28.40 19.30
N LYS A 251 5.29 -27.27 18.76
CA LYS A 251 3.88 -27.12 18.36
C LYS A 251 3.63 -27.44 16.87
N ALA A 252 4.65 -27.31 16.02
CA ALA A 252 4.51 -27.50 14.56
C ALA A 252 5.77 -28.14 13.94
N PRO A 253 6.23 -29.31 14.40
CA PRO A 253 7.53 -29.91 14.00
C PRO A 253 7.62 -30.21 12.49
N GLY A 254 6.48 -30.42 11.81
CA GLY A 254 6.41 -30.70 10.37
C GLY A 254 6.26 -29.47 9.47
N SER A 255 6.20 -28.27 10.03
CA SER A 255 5.99 -27.04 9.28
C SER A 255 7.22 -26.63 8.46
N THR A 256 6.99 -25.90 7.36
CA THR A 256 8.04 -25.16 6.62
C THR A 256 8.50 -23.90 7.36
N ILE A 257 7.65 -23.33 8.21
CA ILE A 257 7.97 -22.20 9.09
C ILE A 257 8.52 -22.75 10.39
N LYS A 258 9.75 -22.40 10.73
CA LYS A 258 10.51 -22.94 11.86
C LYS A 258 10.62 -21.98 13.06
N GLY A 259 9.63 -21.11 13.24
CA GLY A 259 9.69 -20.02 14.22
C GLY A 259 10.52 -18.84 13.72
N ASP A 260 10.59 -18.69 12.43
CA ASP A 260 11.39 -17.71 11.69
C ASP A 260 10.54 -16.89 10.71
N ALA A 261 9.21 -16.87 10.92
CA ALA A 261 8.30 -16.07 10.10
C ALA A 261 8.68 -14.58 10.16
N ASN A 262 8.50 -13.92 9.01
CA ASN A 262 8.72 -12.48 8.86
C ASN A 262 7.56 -11.77 8.14
N VAL A 263 6.56 -12.54 7.69
CA VAL A 263 5.28 -12.03 7.18
C VAL A 263 4.17 -12.66 8.00
N PHE A 264 3.38 -11.82 8.66
CA PHE A 264 2.32 -12.24 9.58
C PHE A 264 0.97 -11.80 9.05
N VAL A 265 0.11 -12.77 8.73
CA VAL A 265 -1.25 -12.54 8.25
C VAL A 265 -2.23 -12.72 9.40
N PHE A 266 -2.88 -11.64 9.78
CA PHE A 266 -3.84 -11.61 10.88
C PHE A 266 -5.24 -12.05 10.42
N PRO A 267 -6.00 -12.78 11.26
CA PRO A 267 -7.29 -13.36 10.88
C PRO A 267 -8.43 -12.33 10.75
N SER A 268 -8.23 -11.11 11.23
CA SER A 268 -9.18 -10.01 11.17
C SER A 268 -8.47 -8.66 11.28
N LEU A 269 -9.15 -7.59 10.84
CA LEU A 269 -8.64 -6.22 10.97
C LEU A 269 -8.35 -5.83 12.43
N GLU A 270 -9.21 -6.24 13.34
CA GLU A 270 -9.02 -5.95 14.77
C GLU A 270 -7.70 -6.51 15.28
N ALA A 271 -7.41 -7.78 14.95
CA ALA A 271 -6.16 -8.41 15.36
C ALA A 271 -4.94 -7.72 14.74
N GLY A 272 -4.97 -7.43 13.44
CA GLY A 272 -3.87 -6.77 12.74
C GLY A 272 -3.66 -5.33 13.19
N ASN A 273 -4.73 -4.55 13.29
CA ASN A 273 -4.67 -3.14 13.68
C ASN A 273 -4.19 -2.95 15.14
N ILE A 274 -4.69 -3.77 16.06
CA ILE A 274 -4.24 -3.77 17.45
C ILE A 274 -2.80 -4.26 17.52
N GLY A 275 -2.48 -5.36 16.82
CA GLY A 275 -1.16 -6.01 16.86
C GLY A 275 -0.03 -5.08 16.42
N TYR A 276 -0.15 -4.40 15.26
CA TYR A 276 0.90 -3.51 14.81
C TYR A 276 1.11 -2.31 15.74
N LYS A 277 0.02 -1.75 16.30
CA LYS A 277 0.11 -0.62 17.24
C LYS A 277 0.78 -1.02 18.56
N ILE A 278 0.52 -2.22 19.06
CA ILE A 278 1.20 -2.76 20.23
C ILE A 278 2.69 -2.90 19.94
N ALA A 279 3.06 -3.53 18.82
CA ALA A 279 4.47 -3.67 18.42
C ALA A 279 5.16 -2.31 18.27
N GLN A 280 4.49 -1.36 17.59
CA GLN A 280 5.01 0.00 17.42
C GLN A 280 5.26 0.70 18.77
N ARG A 281 4.27 0.68 19.67
CA ARG A 281 4.31 1.50 20.90
C ARG A 281 5.09 0.87 22.05
N LEU A 282 5.07 -0.46 22.18
CA LEU A 282 5.75 -1.17 23.27
C LEU A 282 7.15 -1.64 22.90
N SER A 283 7.43 -1.87 21.62
CA SER A 283 8.69 -2.50 21.19
C SER A 283 9.53 -1.57 20.28
N ASN A 284 9.18 -0.29 20.19
CA ASN A 284 9.91 0.73 19.42
C ASN A 284 10.10 0.39 17.93
N PHE A 285 9.16 -0.35 17.33
CA PHE A 285 9.14 -0.51 15.90
C PHE A 285 8.62 0.77 15.21
N GLU A 286 9.27 1.19 14.14
CA GLU A 286 8.69 2.09 13.16
C GLU A 286 7.67 1.31 12.33
N ALA A 287 6.43 1.79 12.24
CA ALA A 287 5.41 1.22 11.38
C ALA A 287 5.33 2.03 10.08
N VAL A 288 5.83 1.48 8.99
CA VAL A 288 5.82 2.13 7.67
C VAL A 288 4.60 1.64 6.89
N GLY A 289 3.67 2.54 6.61
CA GLY A 289 2.40 2.22 5.94
C GLY A 289 1.25 3.13 6.39
N PRO A 290 -0.02 2.78 6.06
CA PRO A 290 -0.38 1.55 5.34
C PRO A 290 0.05 1.56 3.87
N ILE A 291 0.56 0.44 3.39
CA ILE A 291 0.87 0.20 1.98
C ILE A 291 -0.27 -0.62 1.41
N LEU A 292 -0.95 -0.11 0.37
CA LEU A 292 -2.02 -0.84 -0.29
C LEU A 292 -1.45 -1.85 -1.28
N GLN A 293 -2.03 -3.03 -1.30
CA GLN A 293 -1.63 -4.12 -2.18
C GLN A 293 -2.83 -4.75 -2.89
N GLY A 294 -2.56 -5.45 -4.00
CA GLY A 294 -3.60 -6.08 -4.80
C GLY A 294 -4.26 -5.19 -5.86
N LEU A 295 -3.91 -3.91 -5.98
CA LEU A 295 -4.36 -3.03 -7.05
C LEU A 295 -3.57 -3.25 -8.35
N ASN A 296 -4.21 -3.06 -9.53
CA ASN A 296 -3.53 -3.15 -10.83
C ASN A 296 -2.40 -2.15 -11.00
N MET A 297 -2.52 -0.97 -10.41
CA MET A 297 -1.51 0.07 -10.39
C MET A 297 -1.42 0.62 -8.97
N PRO A 298 -0.24 1.06 -8.50
CA PRO A 298 -0.06 1.45 -7.11
C PRO A 298 -0.79 2.75 -6.78
N VAL A 299 -1.61 2.67 -5.76
CA VAL A 299 -2.24 3.81 -5.09
C VAL A 299 -2.08 3.59 -3.60
N ASN A 300 -1.54 4.56 -2.89
CA ASN A 300 -1.35 4.48 -1.45
C ASN A 300 -2.00 5.65 -0.71
N ASP A 301 -2.39 5.38 0.54
CA ASP A 301 -3.13 6.29 1.40
C ASP A 301 -2.27 6.74 2.58
N LEU A 302 -2.19 8.04 2.80
CA LEU A 302 -1.54 8.67 3.94
C LEU A 302 -2.49 8.78 5.14
N SER A 303 -1.94 8.84 6.33
CA SER A 303 -2.68 9.36 7.47
C SER A 303 -2.80 10.89 7.37
N ARG A 304 -3.94 11.47 7.75
CA ARG A 304 -4.09 12.93 7.88
C ARG A 304 -3.12 13.54 8.89
N GLY A 305 -2.62 12.75 9.82
CA GLY A 305 -1.58 13.14 10.78
C GLY A 305 -0.14 12.89 10.29
N CYS A 306 0.06 12.58 9.01
CA CYS A 306 1.40 12.34 8.46
C CYS A 306 2.27 13.61 8.49
N ASN A 307 3.57 13.42 8.42
CA ASN A 307 4.56 14.47 8.23
C ASN A 307 5.18 14.37 6.81
N GLU A 308 6.01 15.33 6.43
CA GLU A 308 6.68 15.38 5.14
C GLU A 308 7.53 14.12 4.86
N GLU A 309 8.23 13.60 5.87
CA GLU A 309 9.06 12.39 5.74
C GLU A 309 8.21 11.16 5.42
N GLU A 310 7.01 11.05 5.98
CA GLU A 310 6.08 9.95 5.68
C GLU A 310 5.53 10.05 4.26
N VAL A 311 5.22 11.26 3.77
CA VAL A 311 4.84 11.49 2.36
C VAL A 311 5.97 11.06 1.43
N TYR A 312 7.19 11.52 1.70
CA TYR A 312 8.38 11.19 0.93
C TYR A 312 8.63 9.68 0.87
N LYS A 313 8.58 9.01 2.02
CA LYS A 313 8.75 7.56 2.13
C LYS A 313 7.68 6.80 1.35
N LEU A 314 6.40 7.18 1.49
CA LEU A 314 5.31 6.49 0.82
C LEU A 314 5.35 6.70 -0.70
N ALA A 315 5.77 7.86 -1.18
CA ALA A 315 5.97 8.10 -2.60
C ALA A 315 7.08 7.21 -3.19
N LEU A 316 8.19 7.02 -2.47
CA LEU A 316 9.24 6.08 -2.88
C LEU A 316 8.75 4.62 -2.93
N ILE A 317 7.97 4.21 -1.93
CA ILE A 317 7.36 2.88 -1.89
C ILE A 317 6.41 2.70 -3.08
N THR A 318 5.57 3.69 -3.35
CA THR A 318 4.63 3.67 -4.48
C THR A 318 5.38 3.58 -5.81
N ALA A 319 6.49 4.30 -5.94
CA ALA A 319 7.36 4.22 -7.12
C ALA A 319 7.99 2.83 -7.28
N ALA A 320 8.42 2.20 -6.19
CA ALA A 320 8.96 0.85 -6.23
C ALA A 320 7.89 -0.22 -6.55
N GLN A 321 6.64 -0.01 -6.12
CA GLN A 321 5.52 -0.88 -6.49
C GLN A 321 5.17 -0.79 -7.99
N ALA A 322 5.56 0.27 -8.67
CA ALA A 322 5.29 0.52 -10.08
C ALA A 322 6.32 -0.14 -11.03
N LEU A 323 7.41 -0.69 -10.48
CA LEU A 323 8.46 -1.41 -11.23
C LEU A 323 8.06 -2.86 -11.48
#